data_ca1996f7540660de2e228158b28a4dcf
#
_entry.id   ca1996f7540660de2e228158b28a4dcf
#
_cell.length_a   1.000
_cell.length_b   1.000
_cell.length_c   1.000
_cell.angle_alpha   90.00
_cell.angle_beta   90.00
_cell.angle_gamma   90.00
#
_symmetry.space_group_name_H-M   'P 1'
#
loop_
_entity.id
_entity.type
_entity.pdbx_description
1 polymer ?
#
loop_
_entity_poly.entity_id
_entity_poly.type
_entity_poly.pdbx_seq_one_letter_code
_entity_poly.pdbx_strand_id
1 'polypeptide(L)'
;APINVGINLNKSSYRRGDALELDVNVDRDSTYLACFYQDASKSITQVYPNPIQGEGITSKNNPLKIPGSDAFTLSLNEKGKESVMCMASYYSVSDKLQSNFGDALNPLKVKDMNELSEQLKTIFGDDLKGIQTVSYQVK
;
A
#
# COMPACT_ATOMS: atom_id res chain seq x y z
N ALA A 1 9.42 1.56 18.91
CA ALA A 1 8.00 1.75 19.23
C ALA A 1 7.13 1.44 18.01
N PRO A 2 5.94 0.84 18.19
CA PRO A 2 5.03 0.55 17.09
C PRO A 2 4.58 1.83 16.37
N ILE A 3 4.28 1.68 15.09
CA ILE A 3 3.71 2.75 14.27
C ILE A 3 2.26 2.36 13.97
N ASN A 4 1.32 3.23 14.34
CA ASN A 4 -0.07 3.04 13.95
C ASN A 4 -0.27 3.62 12.55
N VAL A 5 -0.78 2.80 11.64
CA VAL A 5 -1.02 3.16 10.25
C VAL A 5 -2.53 3.29 10.04
N GLY A 6 -2.97 4.44 9.55
CA GLY A 6 -4.36 4.68 9.18
C GLY A 6 -4.48 4.79 7.66
N ILE A 7 -5.43 4.10 7.07
CA ILE A 7 -5.70 4.16 5.64
C ILE A 7 -7.08 4.75 5.44
N ASN A 8 -7.15 5.91 4.80
CA ASN A 8 -8.41 6.59 4.49
C ASN A 8 -8.66 6.51 2.98
N LEU A 9 -9.82 5.99 2.64
CA LEU A 9 -10.27 5.87 1.26
C LEU A 9 -11.04 7.12 0.85
N ASN A 10 -11.00 7.50 -0.42
CA ASN A 10 -11.75 8.66 -0.91
C ASN A 10 -13.25 8.43 -1.02
N LYS A 11 -13.70 7.17 -0.94
CA LYS A 11 -15.14 6.82 -0.97
C LYS A 11 -15.42 5.68 0.01
N SER A 12 -16.66 5.56 0.45
CA SER A 12 -17.11 4.46 1.30
C SER A 12 -17.47 3.21 0.50
N SER A 13 -17.84 3.38 -0.77
CA SER A 13 -18.03 2.28 -1.73
C SER A 13 -17.71 2.81 -3.12
N TYR A 14 -17.37 1.89 -4.01
CA TYR A 14 -16.94 2.24 -5.36
C TYR A 14 -17.82 1.60 -6.41
N ARG A 15 -17.80 2.20 -7.59
CA ARG A 15 -18.36 1.64 -8.82
C ARG A 15 -17.25 1.43 -9.82
N ARG A 16 -17.45 0.52 -10.76
CA ARG A 16 -16.50 0.34 -11.85
C ARG A 16 -16.25 1.67 -12.57
N GLY A 17 -14.98 1.96 -12.84
CA GLY A 17 -14.56 3.22 -13.45
C GLY A 17 -14.15 4.29 -12.45
N ASP A 18 -14.47 4.12 -11.17
CA ASP A 18 -14.01 5.04 -10.14
C ASP A 18 -12.50 4.94 -9.97
N ALA A 19 -11.90 6.03 -9.52
CA ALA A 19 -10.48 6.07 -9.14
C ALA A 19 -10.35 5.88 -7.64
N LEU A 20 -9.43 5.01 -7.24
CA LEU A 20 -9.05 4.81 -5.85
C LEU A 20 -8.00 5.85 -5.46
N GLU A 21 -8.26 6.58 -4.40
CA GLU A 21 -7.30 7.51 -3.81
C GLU A 21 -7.16 7.19 -2.34
N LEU A 22 -5.91 7.12 -1.88
CA LEU A 22 -5.57 6.78 -0.51
C LEU A 22 -4.93 7.97 0.18
N ASP A 23 -5.29 8.15 1.45
CA ASP A 23 -4.63 9.08 2.35
C ASP A 23 -4.14 8.24 3.53
N VAL A 24 -2.82 8.04 3.64
CA VAL A 24 -2.24 7.15 4.63
C VAL A 24 -1.56 7.95 5.72
N ASN A 25 -2.02 7.78 6.95
CA ASN A 25 -1.52 8.48 8.12
C ASN A 25 -0.66 7.58 8.98
N VAL A 26 0.27 8.18 9.70
CA VAL A 26 1.08 7.51 10.73
C VAL A 26 1.08 8.37 11.99
N ASP A 27 1.31 7.75 13.14
CA ASP A 27 1.38 8.43 14.44
C ASP A 27 2.81 8.68 14.91
N ARG A 28 3.78 8.57 14.01
CA ARG A 28 5.20 8.81 14.29
C ARG A 28 5.82 9.66 13.19
N ASP A 29 6.88 10.38 13.53
CA ASP A 29 7.64 11.14 12.56
C ASP A 29 8.70 10.27 11.88
N SER A 30 9.11 10.69 10.68
CA SER A 30 10.22 10.08 9.92
C SER A 30 10.00 8.58 9.69
N THR A 31 8.85 8.23 9.12
CA THR A 31 8.51 6.85 8.78
C THR A 31 8.58 6.63 7.28
N TYR A 32 8.70 5.36 6.91
CA TYR A 32 8.67 4.90 5.52
C TYR A 32 7.53 3.92 5.35
N LEU A 33 6.76 4.09 4.29
CA LEU A 33 5.58 3.27 4.01
C LEU A 33 5.75 2.45 2.74
N ALA A 34 5.09 1.31 2.69
CA ALA A 34 4.84 0.60 1.44
C ALA A 34 3.37 0.18 1.43
N CYS A 35 2.73 0.31 0.28
CA CYS A 35 1.31 -0.03 0.14
C CYS A 35 1.10 -0.97 -1.04
N PHE A 36 0.18 -1.91 -0.85
CA PHE A 36 -0.15 -2.98 -1.79
C PHE A 36 -1.66 -2.99 -2.02
N TYR A 37 -2.05 -3.24 -3.25
CA TYR A 37 -3.43 -3.24 -3.68
C TYR A 37 -3.78 -4.61 -4.24
N GLN A 38 -4.87 -5.20 -3.72
CA GLN A 38 -5.42 -6.43 -4.25
C GLN A 38 -6.72 -6.12 -4.98
N ASP A 39 -6.76 -6.38 -6.27
CA ASP A 39 -7.96 -6.15 -7.07
C ASP A 39 -8.99 -7.27 -6.90
N ALA A 40 -10.15 -7.12 -7.55
CA ALA A 40 -11.24 -8.08 -7.43
C ALA A 40 -10.89 -9.47 -8.02
N SER A 41 -9.90 -9.54 -8.91
CA SER A 41 -9.41 -10.81 -9.45
C SER A 41 -8.35 -11.47 -8.55
N LYS A 42 -8.02 -10.86 -7.42
CA LYS A 42 -7.05 -11.31 -6.41
C LYS A 42 -5.60 -11.04 -6.77
N SER A 43 -5.34 -10.32 -7.85
CA SER A 43 -4.00 -9.89 -8.20
C SER A 43 -3.51 -8.83 -7.22
N ILE A 44 -2.28 -8.95 -6.73
CA ILE A 44 -1.69 -8.00 -5.77
C ILE A 44 -0.55 -7.25 -6.43
N THR A 45 -0.53 -5.95 -6.24
CA THR A 45 0.45 -5.05 -6.85
C THR A 45 0.98 -4.09 -5.80
N GLN A 46 2.29 -3.83 -5.80
CA GLN A 46 2.87 -2.76 -4.98
C GLN A 46 2.55 -1.43 -5.66
N VAL A 47 1.73 -0.62 -5.01
CA VAL A 47 1.32 0.69 -5.56
C VAL A 47 2.13 1.85 -4.99
N TYR A 48 2.89 1.64 -3.93
CA TYR A 48 3.80 2.64 -3.37
C TYR A 48 4.90 1.94 -2.56
N PRO A 49 6.16 2.36 -2.65
CA PRO A 49 6.69 3.28 -3.66
C PRO A 49 6.70 2.65 -5.06
N ASN A 50 6.79 3.49 -6.09
CA ASN A 50 6.85 3.04 -7.47
C ASN A 50 7.67 4.03 -8.31
N PRO A 51 7.99 3.73 -9.59
CA PRO A 51 8.83 4.62 -10.40
C PRO A 51 8.23 6.01 -10.65
N ILE A 52 6.92 6.17 -10.54
CA ILE A 52 6.24 7.44 -10.76
C ILE A 52 6.17 8.23 -9.44
N GLN A 53 5.96 7.51 -8.33
CA GLN A 53 5.90 8.09 -6.98
C GLN A 53 6.91 7.38 -6.10
N GLY A 54 8.15 7.89 -6.09
CA GLY A 54 9.25 7.31 -5.34
C GLY A 54 9.08 7.44 -3.83
N GLU A 55 9.86 6.65 -3.11
CA GLU A 55 9.82 6.63 -1.65
C GLU A 55 10.14 8.00 -1.06
N GLY A 56 9.29 8.44 -0.13
CA GLY A 56 9.50 9.63 0.68
C GLY A 56 9.28 9.33 2.16
N ILE A 57 9.58 10.32 2.99
CA ILE A 57 9.35 10.24 4.43
C ILE A 57 7.91 10.67 4.71
N THR A 58 7.22 9.90 5.55
CA THR A 58 5.89 10.22 6.05
C THR A 58 5.97 10.53 7.54
N SER A 59 5.24 11.53 7.99
CA SER A 59 5.25 11.97 9.39
C SER A 59 3.83 12.28 9.85
N LYS A 60 3.64 12.44 11.16
CA LYS A 60 2.32 12.70 11.78
C LYS A 60 1.54 13.82 11.08
N ASN A 61 2.22 14.89 10.69
CA ASN A 61 1.58 16.08 10.11
C ASN A 61 1.72 16.13 8.59
N ASN A 62 2.21 15.06 7.97
CA ASN A 62 2.41 14.99 6.54
C ASN A 62 2.01 13.60 6.03
N PRO A 63 0.69 13.37 5.87
CA PRO A 63 0.20 12.08 5.39
C PRO A 63 0.62 11.81 3.95
N LEU A 64 0.67 10.54 3.59
CA LEU A 64 1.01 10.10 2.25
C LEU A 64 -0.26 9.98 1.42
N LYS A 65 -0.28 10.66 0.26
CA LYS A 65 -1.38 10.55 -0.70
C LYS A 65 -0.94 9.64 -1.85
N ILE A 66 -1.78 8.66 -2.19
CA ILE A 66 -1.54 7.73 -3.30
C ILE A 66 -2.78 7.72 -4.19
N PRO A 67 -2.67 8.10 -5.47
CA PRO A 67 -1.53 8.69 -6.16
C PRO A 67 -1.16 10.06 -5.60
N GLY A 68 0.13 10.42 -5.67
CA GLY A 68 0.62 11.70 -5.19
C GLY A 68 0.43 12.85 -6.18
N SER A 69 0.04 12.52 -7.41
CA SER A 69 -0.19 13.50 -8.50
C SER A 69 -1.07 12.83 -9.56
N ASP A 70 -1.36 13.56 -10.64
CA ASP A 70 -2.11 13.03 -11.78
C ASP A 70 -1.26 12.16 -12.72
N ALA A 71 0.00 11.88 -12.35
CA ALA A 71 0.90 11.10 -13.20
C ALA A 71 0.50 9.63 -13.36
N PHE A 72 -0.29 9.10 -12.42
CA PHE A 72 -0.93 7.79 -12.58
C PHE A 72 -2.27 7.76 -11.85
N THR A 73 -3.11 6.81 -12.23
CA THR A 73 -4.45 6.63 -11.67
C THR A 73 -4.65 5.16 -11.30
N LEU A 74 -5.27 4.92 -10.15
CA LEU A 74 -5.67 3.58 -9.75
C LEU A 74 -7.15 3.40 -10.12
N SER A 75 -7.40 2.95 -11.34
CA SER A 75 -8.76 2.76 -11.86
C SER A 75 -9.33 1.40 -11.45
N LEU A 76 -10.53 1.39 -10.92
CA LEU A 76 -11.19 0.19 -10.44
C LEU A 76 -12.11 -0.34 -11.55
N ASN A 77 -11.66 -1.40 -12.25
CA ASN A 77 -12.30 -1.85 -13.48
C ASN A 77 -13.16 -3.10 -13.31
N GLU A 78 -13.10 -3.74 -12.14
CA GLU A 78 -13.81 -4.99 -11.88
C GLU A 78 -14.71 -4.87 -10.67
N LYS A 79 -15.82 -5.59 -10.68
CA LYS A 79 -16.73 -5.69 -9.54
C LYS A 79 -16.19 -6.70 -8.55
N GLY A 80 -16.37 -6.46 -7.27
CA GLY A 80 -16.04 -7.38 -6.22
C GLY A 80 -15.31 -6.73 -5.06
N LYS A 81 -14.82 -7.56 -4.16
CA LYS A 81 -14.07 -7.12 -2.99
C LYS A 81 -12.63 -6.85 -3.36
N GLU A 82 -12.13 -5.70 -2.94
CA GLU A 82 -10.74 -5.30 -3.07
C GLU A 82 -10.17 -4.89 -1.73
N SER A 83 -8.84 -4.85 -1.61
CA SER A 83 -8.17 -4.53 -0.35
C SER A 83 -6.92 -3.71 -0.61
N VAL A 84 -6.55 -2.91 0.39
CA VAL A 84 -5.27 -2.20 0.43
C VAL A 84 -4.60 -2.52 1.75
N MET A 85 -3.31 -2.84 1.68
CA MET A 85 -2.48 -3.08 2.85
C MET A 85 -1.28 -2.15 2.80
N CYS A 86 -1.00 -1.46 3.91
CA CYS A 86 0.19 -0.62 4.05
C CYS A 86 1.01 -1.08 5.24
N MET A 87 2.32 -1.09 5.09
CA MET A 87 3.26 -1.36 6.16
C MET A 87 4.11 -0.13 6.45
N ALA A 88 4.61 -0.02 7.67
CA ALA A 88 5.45 1.09 8.10
C ALA A 88 6.73 0.61 8.76
N SER A 89 7.81 1.37 8.52
CA SER A 89 9.14 1.14 9.08
C SER A 89 9.78 2.48 9.42
N TYR A 90 10.78 2.47 10.30
CA TYR A 90 11.64 3.64 10.54
C TYR A 90 12.80 3.71 9.55
N TYR A 91 12.95 2.71 8.69
CA TYR A 91 14.01 2.64 7.69
C TYR A 91 13.43 2.53 6.30
N SER A 92 14.19 2.95 5.29
CA SER A 92 13.80 2.81 3.89
C SER A 92 13.42 1.37 3.57
N VAL A 93 12.36 1.20 2.76
CA VAL A 93 11.82 -0.11 2.39
C VAL A 93 12.05 -0.46 0.92
N SER A 94 12.40 0.52 0.08
CA SER A 94 12.46 0.35 -1.37
C SER A 94 13.39 -0.76 -1.82
N ASP A 95 14.61 -0.81 -1.29
CA ASP A 95 15.63 -1.77 -1.76
C ASP A 95 15.25 -3.21 -1.42
N LYS A 96 14.74 -3.44 -0.21
CA LYS A 96 14.30 -4.78 0.21
C LYS A 96 13.08 -5.23 -0.60
N LEU A 97 12.16 -4.32 -0.90
CA LEU A 97 11.00 -4.65 -1.72
C LEU A 97 11.43 -5.00 -3.14
N GLN A 98 12.31 -4.21 -3.73
CA GLN A 98 12.81 -4.48 -5.07
C GLN A 98 13.53 -5.82 -5.15
N SER A 99 14.41 -6.12 -4.20
CA SER A 99 15.19 -7.36 -4.23
C SER A 99 14.34 -8.60 -3.94
N ASN A 100 13.24 -8.48 -3.21
CA ASN A 100 12.39 -9.63 -2.87
C ASN A 100 11.21 -9.82 -3.81
N PHE A 101 10.65 -8.74 -4.34
CA PHE A 101 9.42 -8.80 -5.14
C PHE A 101 9.57 -8.30 -6.57
N GLY A 102 10.70 -7.67 -6.90
CA GLY A 102 10.90 -7.07 -8.21
C GLY A 102 10.22 -5.70 -8.33
N ASP A 103 9.89 -5.32 -9.55
CA ASP A 103 9.39 -3.97 -9.84
C ASP A 103 7.99 -3.76 -9.30
N ALA A 104 7.75 -2.56 -8.75
CA ALA A 104 6.42 -2.10 -8.37
C ALA A 104 5.51 -2.00 -9.60
N LEU A 105 4.19 -1.98 -9.36
CA LEU A 105 3.13 -1.88 -10.38
C LEU A 105 2.97 -3.14 -11.25
N ASN A 106 3.73 -4.19 -10.97
CA ASN A 106 3.57 -5.51 -11.61
C ASN A 106 2.94 -6.49 -10.62
N PRO A 107 2.16 -7.47 -11.10
CA PRO A 107 1.58 -8.46 -10.20
C PRO A 107 2.64 -9.23 -9.42
N LEU A 108 2.44 -9.34 -8.13
CA LEU A 108 3.30 -10.11 -7.24
C LEU A 108 2.97 -11.60 -7.32
N LYS A 109 3.99 -12.44 -7.07
CA LYS A 109 3.84 -13.90 -7.04
C LYS A 109 3.49 -14.36 -5.63
N VAL A 110 2.40 -13.83 -5.09
CA VAL A 110 1.87 -14.21 -3.79
C VAL A 110 0.43 -14.65 -3.96
N LYS A 111 -0.02 -15.58 -3.12
CA LYS A 111 -1.35 -16.17 -3.21
C LYS A 111 -2.44 -15.21 -2.75
N ASP A 112 -2.20 -14.50 -1.65
CA ASP A 112 -3.17 -13.58 -1.05
C ASP A 112 -2.45 -12.57 -0.14
N MET A 113 -3.21 -11.64 0.44
CA MET A 113 -2.68 -10.63 1.35
C MET A 113 -2.08 -11.23 2.62
N ASN A 114 -2.61 -12.36 3.08
CA ASN A 114 -2.10 -13.03 4.26
C ASN A 114 -0.68 -13.57 4.01
N GLU A 115 -0.45 -14.20 2.87
CA GLU A 115 0.88 -14.66 2.48
C GLU A 115 1.84 -13.48 2.33
N LEU A 116 1.39 -12.39 1.69
CA LEU A 116 2.21 -11.17 1.57
C LEU A 116 2.60 -10.64 2.94
N SER A 117 1.64 -10.55 3.87
CA SER A 117 1.89 -10.07 5.23
C SER A 117 2.95 -10.93 5.93
N GLU A 118 2.88 -12.26 5.81
CA GLU A 118 3.87 -13.16 6.40
C GLU A 118 5.24 -12.99 5.77
N GLN A 119 5.31 -12.80 4.45
CA GLN A 119 6.58 -12.54 3.77
C GLN A 119 7.19 -11.21 4.20
N LEU A 120 6.38 -10.17 4.35
CA LEU A 120 6.86 -8.86 4.83
C LEU A 120 7.42 -8.96 6.25
N LYS A 121 6.78 -9.72 7.13
CA LYS A 121 7.28 -9.96 8.48
C LYS A 121 8.64 -10.67 8.47
N THR A 122 8.81 -11.61 7.58
CA THR A 122 10.09 -12.33 7.44
C THR A 122 11.18 -11.42 6.88
N ILE A 123 10.86 -10.65 5.82
CA ILE A 123 11.83 -9.79 5.14
C ILE A 123 12.29 -8.64 6.04
N PHE A 124 11.35 -7.97 6.71
CA PHE A 124 11.65 -6.77 7.49
C PHE A 124 11.92 -7.06 8.97
N GLY A 125 11.43 -8.20 9.49
CA GLY A 125 11.67 -8.57 10.88
C GLY A 125 11.25 -7.46 11.83
N ASP A 126 12.14 -7.09 12.73
CA ASP A 126 11.90 -6.04 13.73
C ASP A 126 11.75 -4.65 13.14
N ASP A 127 12.13 -4.44 11.88
CA ASP A 127 11.95 -3.16 11.19
C ASP A 127 10.50 -2.93 10.74
N LEU A 128 9.69 -3.98 10.68
CA LEU A 128 8.26 -3.85 10.43
C LEU A 128 7.57 -3.37 11.70
N LYS A 129 7.21 -2.08 11.75
CA LYS A 129 6.68 -1.44 12.96
C LYS A 129 5.17 -1.24 12.93
N GLY A 130 4.54 -1.43 11.79
CA GLY A 130 3.09 -1.30 11.67
C GLY A 130 2.61 -1.89 10.37
N ILE A 131 1.37 -2.37 10.37
CA ILE A 131 0.71 -2.90 9.20
C ILE A 131 -0.80 -2.71 9.38
N GLN A 132 -1.49 -2.34 8.31
CA GLN A 132 -2.94 -2.15 8.33
C GLN A 132 -3.51 -2.57 6.99
N THR A 133 -4.69 -3.17 7.03
CA THR A 133 -5.42 -3.57 5.82
C THR A 133 -6.83 -3.03 5.91
N VAL A 134 -7.33 -2.50 4.79
CA VAL A 134 -8.72 -2.08 4.64
C VAL A 134 -9.30 -2.75 3.41
N SER A 135 -10.60 -3.02 3.44
CA SER A 135 -11.31 -3.65 2.33
C SER A 135 -12.55 -2.84 1.97
N TYR A 136 -12.98 -2.96 0.73
CA TYR A 136 -14.15 -2.26 0.22
C TYR A 136 -14.74 -3.06 -0.94
N GLN A 137 -15.94 -2.66 -1.37
CA GLN A 137 -16.63 -3.28 -2.50
C GLN A 137 -16.63 -2.36 -3.69
N VAL A 138 -16.42 -2.93 -4.87
CA VAL A 138 -16.65 -2.27 -6.14
C VAL A 138 -17.94 -2.87 -6.72
N LYS A 139 -18.93 -2.04 -6.92
CA LYS A 139 -20.28 -2.46 -7.35
C LYS A 139 -20.50 -2.31 -8.85
#